data_79137e0c1b271b7c7fee3b3aa12ca0ac
#
_entry.id   79137e0c1b271b7c7fee3b3aa12ca0ac
#
_cell.length_a   1.000
_cell.length_b   1.000
_cell.length_c   1.000
_cell.angle_alpha   90.00
_cell.angle_beta   90.00
_cell.angle_gamma   90.00
#
_symmetry.space_group_name_H-M   'P 1'
#
loop_
_entity.id
_entity.type
_entity.pdbx_description
1 polymer ?
#
loop_
_entity_poly.entity_id
_entity_poly.type
_entity_poly.pdbx_seq_one_letter_code
_entity_poly.pdbx_strand_id
1 'polypeptide(L)' 'MEYRIEKDTMGEVKVPADKYWAAQTERSHENFRIGGEIMPREITHAFGILKKAAAIANYNLGKLSAEKLDVIIRACDE' A
#
# COMPACT_ATOMS: atom_id res chain seq x y z
N MET A 1 3.71 18.86 -12.46
CA MET A 1 3.74 17.55 -11.76
C MET A 1 2.72 16.64 -12.40
N GLU A 2 3.13 15.40 -12.65
CA GLU A 2 2.22 14.42 -13.23
C GLU A 2 1.41 13.73 -12.14
N TYR A 3 0.16 13.41 -12.49
CA TYR A 3 -0.76 12.69 -11.60
C TYR A 3 -1.32 11.47 -12.34
N ARG A 4 -1.66 10.43 -11.59
CA ARG A 4 -2.46 9.33 -12.11
C ARG A 4 -3.80 9.34 -11.41
N ILE A 5 -4.81 8.74 -12.03
CA ILE A 5 -6.15 8.63 -11.44
C ILE A 5 -6.27 7.28 -10.74
N GLU A 6 -6.62 7.32 -9.46
CA GLU A 6 -6.92 6.13 -8.69
C GLU A 6 -8.36 6.19 -8.20
N LYS A 7 -8.97 5.04 -7.96
CA LYS A 7 -10.35 4.95 -7.54
C LYS A 7 -10.51 4.23 -6.22
N ASP A 8 -11.47 4.71 -5.42
CA ASP A 8 -11.96 3.96 -4.27
C ASP A 8 -13.50 4.04 -4.27
N THR A 9 -14.15 3.63 -3.18
CA THR A 9 -15.62 3.65 -3.09
C THR A 9 -16.19 5.07 -3.08
N MET A 10 -15.39 6.09 -2.88
CA MET A 10 -15.79 7.50 -2.88
C MET A 10 -15.59 8.18 -4.23
N GLY A 11 -15.03 7.48 -5.22
CA GLY A 11 -14.82 8.00 -6.56
C GLY A 11 -13.36 8.12 -6.95
N GLU A 12 -13.08 8.99 -7.89
CA GLU A 12 -11.74 9.19 -8.42
C GLU A 12 -10.95 10.21 -7.61
N VAL A 13 -9.63 9.97 -7.51
CA VAL A 13 -8.70 10.86 -6.85
C VAL A 13 -7.43 10.97 -7.69
N LYS A 14 -6.87 12.17 -7.79
CA LYS A 14 -5.58 12.39 -8.44
C LYS A 14 -4.46 12.11 -7.44
N VAL A 15 -3.60 11.17 -7.78
CA VAL A 15 -2.44 10.81 -6.96
C VAL A 15 -1.17 11.20 -7.71
N PRO A 16 -0.18 11.85 -7.06
CA PRO A 16 1.09 12.13 -7.72
C PRO A 16 1.68 10.85 -8.31
N ALA A 17 2.07 10.90 -9.58
CA ALA A 17 2.48 9.71 -10.31
C ALA A 17 3.73 9.04 -9.76
N ASP A 18 4.56 9.78 -9.03
CA ASP A 18 5.80 9.29 -8.43
C ASP A 18 5.60 8.64 -7.06
N LYS A 19 4.37 8.61 -6.55
CA LYS A 19 4.06 8.03 -5.23
C LYS A 19 3.49 6.63 -5.38
N TYR A 20 3.84 5.77 -4.44
CA TYR A 20 3.38 4.37 -4.45
C TYR A 20 1.99 4.20 -3.88
N TRP A 21 1.53 5.12 -3.05
CA TRP A 21 0.21 4.98 -2.43
C TRP A 21 -0.92 5.22 -3.42
N ALA A 22 -2.09 4.76 -3.08
CA ALA A 22 -3.28 4.85 -3.92
C ALA A 22 -4.30 5.84 -3.34
N ALA A 23 -5.58 5.65 -3.69
CA ALA A 23 -6.63 6.64 -3.43
C ALA A 23 -6.85 6.95 -1.96
N GLN A 24 -6.93 5.96 -1.10
CA GLN A 24 -7.27 6.20 0.31
C GLN A 24 -6.19 6.97 1.06
N THR A 25 -4.94 6.61 0.84
CA THR A 25 -3.83 7.34 1.47
C THR A 25 -3.76 8.78 0.95
N GLU A 26 -4.00 8.98 -0.34
CA GLU A 26 -4.01 10.33 -0.90
C GLU A 26 -5.16 11.17 -0.32
N ARG A 27 -6.35 10.59 -0.13
CA ARG A 27 -7.46 11.29 0.53
C ARG A 27 -7.11 11.69 1.96
N SER A 28 -6.45 10.81 2.70
CA SER A 28 -6.00 11.12 4.05
C SER A 28 -5.03 12.29 4.05
N HIS A 29 -4.09 12.28 3.11
CA HIS A 29 -3.11 13.37 2.95
C HIS A 29 -3.77 14.70 2.62
N GLU A 30 -4.77 14.70 1.74
CA GLU A 30 -5.51 15.91 1.36
C GLU A 30 -6.39 16.44 2.48
N ASN A 31 -7.07 15.53 3.21
CA ASN A 31 -8.02 15.92 4.24
C ASN A 31 -7.35 16.32 5.56
N PHE A 32 -6.18 15.75 5.84
CA PHE A 32 -5.48 15.95 7.12
C PHE A 32 -4.04 16.37 6.86
N ARG A 33 -3.86 17.62 6.47
CA ARG A 33 -2.52 18.19 6.20
C ARG A 33 -1.88 18.69 7.48
N ILE A 34 -1.72 17.80 8.46
CA ILE A 34 -1.19 18.12 9.77
C ILE A 34 -0.04 17.19 10.13
N GLY A 35 0.99 17.78 10.73
CA GLY A 35 2.16 17.05 11.19
C GLY A 35 3.08 16.64 10.05
N GLY A 36 4.31 16.36 10.39
CA GLY A 36 5.29 15.84 9.44
C GLY A 36 5.85 14.50 9.89
N GLU A 37 5.23 13.92 10.90
CA GLU A 37 5.69 12.66 11.48
C GLU A 37 5.44 11.50 10.53
N ILE A 38 6.41 10.62 10.45
CA ILE A 38 6.28 9.37 9.71
C ILE A 38 6.20 8.22 10.69
N MET A 39 5.61 7.12 10.25
CA MET A 39 5.49 5.92 11.06
C MET A 39 6.88 5.40 11.46
N PRO A 40 7.11 5.05 12.74
CA PRO A 40 8.39 4.48 13.15
C PRO A 40 8.77 3.26 12.32
N ARG A 41 10.06 3.12 12.04
CA ARG A 41 10.57 2.03 11.20
C ARG A 41 10.21 0.64 11.73
N GLU A 42 10.19 0.49 13.05
CA GLU A 42 9.85 -0.77 13.70
C GLU A 42 8.41 -1.19 13.39
N ILE A 43 7.48 -0.25 13.36
CA ILE A 43 6.08 -0.51 13.01
C ILE A 43 5.96 -0.86 11.53
N THR A 44 6.64 -0.13 10.67
CA THR A 44 6.66 -0.41 9.23
C THR A 44 7.21 -1.80 8.97
N HIS A 45 8.29 -2.17 9.65
CA HIS A 45 8.90 -3.49 9.53
C HIS A 45 7.92 -4.60 9.99
N ALA A 46 7.23 -4.38 11.11
CA ALA A 46 6.25 -5.33 11.62
C ALA A 46 5.08 -5.51 10.65
N PHE A 47 4.59 -4.45 10.03
CA PHE A 47 3.56 -4.53 9.00
C PHE A 47 4.05 -5.32 7.77
N GLY A 48 5.31 -5.14 7.38
CA GLY A 48 5.89 -5.91 6.29
C GLY A 48 5.83 -7.41 6.57
N ILE A 49 6.20 -7.83 7.78
CA ILE A 49 6.14 -9.23 8.20
C ILE A 49 4.70 -9.73 8.19
N LEU A 50 3.76 -8.95 8.74
CA LEU A 50 2.35 -9.31 8.79
C LEU A 50 1.77 -9.49 7.37
N LYS A 51 2.03 -8.55 6.48
CA LYS A 51 1.52 -8.61 5.10
C LYS A 51 2.11 -9.78 4.34
N LYS A 52 3.39 -10.06 4.54
CA LYS A 52 4.06 -11.21 3.93
C LYS A 52 3.42 -12.53 4.38
N ALA A 53 3.19 -12.67 5.69
CA ALA A 53 2.55 -13.87 6.25
C ALA A 53 1.12 -14.03 5.71
N ALA A 54 0.36 -12.95 5.64
CA ALA A 54 -1.00 -12.96 5.10
C ALA A 54 -1.02 -13.36 3.62
N ALA A 55 -0.08 -12.85 2.84
CA ALA A 55 0.03 -13.19 1.42
C ALA A 55 0.33 -14.67 1.21
N ILE A 56 1.26 -15.23 1.99
CA ILE A 56 1.61 -16.65 1.93
C ILE A 56 0.39 -17.50 2.30
N ALA A 57 -0.32 -17.14 3.37
CA ALA A 57 -1.52 -17.85 3.79
C ALA A 57 -2.60 -17.84 2.70
N ASN A 58 -2.84 -16.69 2.08
CA ASN A 58 -3.82 -16.57 1.00
C ASN A 58 -3.41 -17.36 -0.24
N TYR A 59 -2.14 -17.43 -0.57
CA TYR A 59 -1.64 -18.26 -1.65
C TYR A 59 -1.92 -19.74 -1.35
N ASN A 60 -1.59 -20.20 -0.14
CA ASN A 60 -1.81 -21.58 0.25
C ASN A 60 -3.29 -21.97 0.26
N LEU A 61 -4.20 -21.00 0.49
CA LEU A 61 -5.64 -21.21 0.43
C LEU A 61 -6.19 -21.09 -1.01
N GLY A 62 -5.35 -20.85 -1.99
CA GLY A 62 -5.76 -20.72 -3.39
C GLY A 62 -6.44 -19.41 -3.74
N LYS A 63 -6.34 -18.40 -2.89
CA LYS A 63 -6.98 -17.09 -3.08
C LYS A 63 -6.07 -16.03 -3.69
N LEU A 64 -4.80 -16.35 -3.88
CA LEU A 64 -3.82 -15.42 -4.43
C LEU A 64 -2.94 -16.16 -5.43
N SER A 65 -2.68 -15.58 -6.59
CA SER A 65 -1.84 -16.17 -7.60
C SER A 65 -0.36 -16.14 -7.19
N ALA A 66 0.44 -17.07 -7.75
CA ALA A 66 1.87 -17.11 -7.47
C ALA A 66 2.60 -15.84 -7.91
N GLU A 67 2.18 -15.24 -9.01
CA GLU A 67 2.76 -13.99 -9.51
C GLU A 67 2.55 -12.84 -8.53
N LYS A 68 1.33 -12.70 -8.03
CA LYS A 68 1.00 -11.66 -7.05
C LYS A 68 1.71 -11.91 -5.73
N LEU A 69 1.80 -13.16 -5.30
CA LEU A 69 2.54 -13.52 -4.09
C LEU A 69 4.00 -13.08 -4.19
N ASP A 70 4.66 -13.38 -5.31
CA ASP A 70 6.06 -13.02 -5.50
C ASP A 70 6.29 -11.52 -5.41
N VAL A 71 5.43 -10.72 -6.05
CA VAL A 71 5.52 -9.27 -6.02
C VAL A 71 5.32 -8.72 -4.61
N ILE A 72 4.32 -9.25 -3.88
CA ILE A 72 4.03 -8.82 -2.51
C ILE A 72 5.20 -9.14 -1.58
N ILE A 73 5.76 -10.35 -1.68
CA ILE A 73 6.91 -10.75 -0.86
C ILE A 73 8.10 -9.83 -1.12
N ARG A 74 8.40 -9.55 -2.39
CA ARG A 74 9.52 -8.67 -2.73
C ARG A 74 9.30 -7.26 -2.19
N ALA A 75 8.09 -6.74 -2.26
CA ALA A 75 7.77 -5.43 -1.71
C ALA A 75 7.91 -5.40 -0.19
N CYS A 76 7.48 -6.45 0.51
CA CYS A 76 7.59 -6.54 1.97
C CYS A 76 9.04 -6.65 2.44
N ASP A 77 9.89 -7.32 1.65
CA ASP A 77 11.31 -7.49 1.98
C ASP A 77 12.14 -6.24 1.67
N GLU A 78 11.63 -5.33 0.86
CA GLU A 78 12.27 -4.05 0.57
C GLU A 78 12.21 -3.10 1.76
#